data_0d835cda2a1fb5a91c82908c5d166989
#
_entry.id   0d835cda2a1fb5a91c82908c5d166989
#
_cell.length_a   1.000
_cell.length_b   1.000
_cell.length_c   1.000
_cell.angle_alpha   90.00
_cell.angle_beta   90.00
_cell.angle_gamma   90.00
#
_symmetry.space_group_name_H-M   'P 1'
#
loop_
_entity.id
_entity.type
_entity.pdbx_description
1 polymer ?
#
loop_
_entity_poly.entity_id
_entity_poly.type
_entity_poly.pdbx_seq_one_letter_code
_entity_poly.pdbx_strand_id
1 'polypeptide(L)'
;TGLTGGSTPYGDDYERPVIVLNTMRIDDIHIINDGKQIIGLTGSTLYNLEKKLKPYKREPHSIIGSTSIGASIIGGICNNAGGSLVQRGPSYTQMALYAKINKNGKLELVNELDINLGSSPKEILSNLQNKNYKKSDIKNTGKLGSDDKYSEIIRKINEDTPSRFNSDSRLLYGASGSAGKLAVFAVRLDTYRSPKENKVFYVGTNDPDVFWKIRRDILSKFKTLPTLGDYLHRDCYDAAKKYSKDTFLVIERLGTTFLPTLFELKRRVDILAKKLKFFPDNFSDRLMQFLSNFWPNHLPKRMENFRDLYEHHWVIEMSDEGIVEAEKYFSEIFKNQDGDYFICNEFESKKASLHRFVSASAIGRYHILNSKNHGDMMSLDIAFPRNEKNWFEKLPKEIDELLEMKLYYGHLFCHVLHQNYIVKKGVDGDELKKKLLKIYDKRGAEYPAEHNVGHEYHAKPSLLNFYKQLDPTNRFNPGIGKTTKLKDWKQV
;
A
#
# COMPACT_ATOMS: atom_id res chain seq x y z
N THR A 1 -6.06 0.77 -11.48
CA THR A 1 -6.83 0.23 -10.35
C THR A 1 -5.92 -0.66 -9.52
N GLY A 2 -5.94 -0.49 -8.19
CA GLY A 2 -5.21 -1.38 -7.29
C GLY A 2 -5.85 -2.77 -7.22
N LEU A 3 -5.16 -3.71 -6.59
CA LEU A 3 -5.63 -5.08 -6.41
C LEU A 3 -6.96 -5.16 -5.65
N THR A 4 -7.19 -4.24 -4.74
CA THR A 4 -8.41 -4.11 -3.93
C THR A 4 -9.57 -3.43 -4.67
N GLY A 5 -9.37 -2.97 -5.91
CA GLY A 5 -10.35 -2.14 -6.61
C GLY A 5 -10.55 -0.74 -6.02
N GLY A 6 -9.76 -0.35 -5.02
CA GLY A 6 -9.94 0.87 -4.25
C GLY A 6 -9.83 2.19 -5.03
N SER A 7 -9.32 2.15 -6.27
CA SER A 7 -9.27 3.31 -7.16
C SER A 7 -10.41 3.35 -8.16
N THR A 8 -11.45 2.54 -7.97
CA THR A 8 -12.68 2.56 -8.78
C THR A 8 -13.82 3.15 -7.97
N PRO A 9 -14.75 3.88 -8.58
CA PRO A 9 -15.96 4.34 -7.92
C PRO A 9 -16.85 3.16 -7.52
N TYR A 10 -17.67 3.37 -6.51
CA TYR A 10 -18.66 2.38 -6.06
C TYR A 10 -19.95 2.48 -6.91
N GLY A 11 -20.57 1.33 -7.20
CA GLY A 11 -21.83 1.24 -7.94
C GLY A 11 -21.70 1.49 -9.44
N ASP A 12 -22.81 1.31 -10.17
CA ASP A 12 -22.94 1.40 -11.63
C ASP A 12 -23.95 2.47 -12.09
N ASP A 13 -24.43 3.30 -11.19
CA ASP A 13 -25.41 4.36 -11.37
C ASP A 13 -24.85 5.59 -12.11
N TYR A 14 -24.33 5.38 -13.31
CA TYR A 14 -23.81 6.47 -14.16
C TYR A 14 -24.89 7.05 -15.05
N GLU A 15 -24.94 8.40 -15.17
CA GLU A 15 -25.84 9.09 -16.11
C GLU A 15 -25.44 8.93 -17.60
N ARG A 16 -24.24 8.39 -17.84
CA ARG A 16 -23.61 8.29 -19.17
C ARG A 16 -23.02 6.92 -19.40
N PRO A 17 -22.89 6.48 -20.67
CA PRO A 17 -22.11 5.29 -20.98
C PRO A 17 -20.66 5.42 -20.48
N VAL A 18 -20.14 4.33 -19.92
CA VAL A 18 -18.78 4.24 -19.37
C VAL A 18 -17.88 3.49 -20.35
N ILE A 19 -16.73 4.08 -20.66
CA ILE A 19 -15.68 3.43 -21.46
C ILE A 19 -14.53 3.04 -20.52
N VAL A 20 -14.20 1.76 -20.47
CA VAL A 20 -13.07 1.25 -19.72
C VAL A 20 -11.87 1.07 -20.66
N LEU A 21 -10.79 1.82 -20.40
CA LEU A 21 -9.55 1.73 -21.17
C LEU A 21 -8.58 0.75 -20.48
N ASN A 22 -8.31 -0.37 -21.14
CA ASN A 22 -7.27 -1.30 -20.68
C ASN A 22 -5.90 -0.88 -21.24
N THR A 23 -5.01 -0.48 -20.34
CA THR A 23 -3.67 0.03 -20.68
C THR A 23 -2.55 -0.98 -20.46
N MET A 24 -2.86 -2.22 -20.07
CA MET A 24 -1.86 -3.25 -19.70
C MET A 24 -0.87 -3.61 -20.82
N ARG A 25 -1.21 -3.30 -22.08
CA ARG A 25 -0.33 -3.58 -23.24
C ARG A 25 0.71 -2.48 -23.49
N ILE A 26 0.65 -1.37 -22.77
CA ILE A 26 1.58 -0.24 -22.88
C ILE A 26 2.48 -0.30 -21.64
N ASP A 27 3.33 -1.32 -21.54
CA ASP A 27 3.99 -1.74 -20.30
C ASP A 27 5.51 -1.52 -20.27
N ASP A 28 6.06 -0.80 -21.26
CA ASP A 28 7.52 -0.60 -21.30
C ASP A 28 8.01 0.35 -20.19
N ILE A 29 9.27 0.15 -19.83
CA ILE A 29 10.01 0.94 -18.85
C ILE A 29 11.34 1.35 -19.49
N HIS A 30 11.59 2.65 -19.60
CA HIS A 30 12.83 3.18 -20.09
C HIS A 30 13.76 3.52 -18.92
N ILE A 31 14.94 2.93 -18.90
CA ILE A 31 16.00 3.29 -17.96
C ILE A 31 16.75 4.50 -18.53
N ILE A 32 16.86 5.55 -17.76
CA ILE A 32 17.57 6.79 -18.15
C ILE A 32 18.55 7.22 -17.05
N ASN A 33 19.47 8.13 -17.40
CA ASN A 33 20.45 8.68 -16.47
C ASN A 33 21.24 7.60 -15.69
N ASP A 34 21.71 6.57 -16.41
CA ASP A 34 22.49 5.45 -15.85
C ASP A 34 21.76 4.74 -14.70
N GLY A 35 20.46 4.56 -14.88
CA GLY A 35 19.59 3.90 -13.91
C GLY A 35 19.09 4.80 -12.78
N LYS A 36 19.56 6.04 -12.65
CA LYS A 36 19.12 6.96 -11.58
C LYS A 36 17.67 7.40 -11.72
N GLN A 37 17.12 7.33 -12.93
CA GLN A 37 15.74 7.62 -13.20
C GLN A 37 15.16 6.62 -14.21
N ILE A 38 13.84 6.51 -14.21
CA ILE A 38 13.07 5.71 -15.18
C ILE A 38 11.91 6.52 -15.76
N ILE A 39 11.45 6.09 -16.92
CA ILE A 39 10.13 6.44 -17.43
C ILE A 39 9.31 5.17 -17.46
N GLY A 40 8.22 5.12 -16.67
CA GLY A 40 7.26 4.02 -16.67
C GLY A 40 6.05 4.37 -17.53
N LEU A 41 5.71 3.52 -18.50
CA LEU A 41 4.51 3.66 -19.30
C LEU A 41 3.29 3.09 -18.57
N THR A 42 2.10 3.34 -19.06
CA THR A 42 0.82 3.17 -18.34
C THR A 42 0.57 1.79 -17.76
N GLY A 43 0.95 0.73 -18.45
CA GLY A 43 0.80 -0.67 -18.02
C GLY A 43 2.01 -1.24 -17.28
N SER A 44 3.08 -0.46 -17.12
CA SER A 44 4.30 -0.92 -16.46
C SER A 44 4.07 -1.26 -14.99
N THR A 45 4.73 -2.33 -14.52
CA THR A 45 4.56 -2.82 -13.14
C THR A 45 5.81 -2.60 -12.31
N LEU A 46 5.63 -2.46 -10.99
CA LEU A 46 6.73 -2.38 -10.04
C LEU A 46 7.60 -3.65 -10.08
N TYR A 47 7.00 -4.81 -10.27
CA TYR A 47 7.72 -6.07 -10.42
C TYR A 47 8.70 -6.06 -11.61
N ASN A 48 8.25 -5.58 -12.78
CA ASN A 48 9.13 -5.45 -13.94
C ASN A 48 10.20 -4.37 -13.73
N LEU A 49 9.85 -3.31 -12.98
CA LEU A 49 10.80 -2.26 -12.63
C LEU A 49 11.93 -2.80 -11.73
N GLU A 50 11.61 -3.57 -10.69
CA GLU A 50 12.63 -4.21 -9.84
C GLU A 50 13.59 -5.06 -10.65
N LYS A 51 13.07 -5.91 -11.56
CA LYS A 51 13.91 -6.72 -12.44
C LYS A 51 14.83 -5.89 -13.33
N LYS A 52 14.30 -4.81 -13.94
CA LYS A 52 15.08 -3.93 -14.84
C LYS A 52 16.12 -3.12 -14.09
N LEU A 53 15.92 -2.79 -12.81
CA LEU A 53 16.86 -2.02 -11.99
C LEU A 53 17.98 -2.87 -11.38
N LYS A 54 17.77 -4.17 -11.20
CA LYS A 54 18.75 -5.07 -10.57
C LYS A 54 20.16 -5.02 -11.18
N PRO A 55 20.34 -4.99 -12.52
CA PRO A 55 21.69 -4.84 -13.13
C PRO A 55 22.39 -3.54 -12.79
N TYR A 56 21.62 -2.48 -12.48
CA TYR A 56 22.14 -1.16 -12.09
C TYR A 56 22.41 -1.05 -10.59
N LYS A 57 22.18 -2.11 -9.81
CA LYS A 57 22.23 -2.11 -8.33
C LYS A 57 21.36 -0.99 -7.74
N ARG A 58 20.13 -0.88 -8.27
CA ARG A 58 19.17 0.13 -7.86
C ARG A 58 17.81 -0.51 -7.58
N GLU A 59 17.00 0.23 -6.87
CA GLU A 59 15.68 -0.16 -6.40
C GLU A 59 14.62 0.85 -6.85
N PRO A 60 13.35 0.44 -6.95
CA PRO A 60 12.26 1.35 -7.27
C PRO A 60 11.99 2.35 -6.13
N HIS A 61 11.26 3.41 -6.47
CA HIS A 61 10.83 4.46 -5.55
C HIS A 61 9.94 3.96 -4.41
N SER A 62 9.24 2.86 -4.60
CA SER A 62 8.28 2.31 -3.63
C SER A 62 8.24 0.79 -3.72
N ILE A 63 8.00 0.15 -2.57
CA ILE A 63 7.62 -1.26 -2.45
C ILE A 63 6.28 -1.27 -1.73
N ILE A 64 5.23 -1.64 -2.44
CA ILE A 64 3.88 -1.79 -1.88
C ILE A 64 3.51 -3.26 -1.84
N GLY A 65 2.64 -3.66 -0.93
CA GLY A 65 2.29 -5.07 -0.73
C GLY A 65 1.80 -5.79 -1.99
N SER A 66 1.19 -5.07 -2.92
CA SER A 66 0.75 -5.59 -4.22
C SER A 66 1.84 -5.57 -5.32
N THR A 67 3.08 -5.14 -5.04
CA THR A 67 4.17 -5.07 -6.02
C THR A 67 4.36 -6.40 -6.75
N SER A 68 4.42 -7.46 -6.00
CA SER A 68 4.65 -8.81 -6.53
C SER A 68 3.47 -9.41 -7.31
N ILE A 69 2.28 -8.83 -7.22
CA ILE A 69 1.05 -9.28 -7.88
C ILE A 69 0.62 -8.36 -9.01
N GLY A 70 1.50 -7.49 -9.47
CA GLY A 70 1.31 -6.68 -10.65
C GLY A 70 0.81 -5.26 -10.42
N ALA A 71 1.09 -4.67 -9.24
CA ALA A 71 0.83 -3.25 -9.03
C ALA A 71 1.53 -2.39 -10.09
N SER A 72 0.78 -1.50 -10.72
CA SER A 72 1.34 -0.62 -11.74
C SER A 72 2.05 0.58 -11.12
N ILE A 73 3.13 1.03 -11.76
CA ILE A 73 3.86 2.24 -11.37
C ILE A 73 2.92 3.45 -11.35
N ILE A 74 2.16 3.63 -12.42
CA ILE A 74 1.23 4.78 -12.55
C ILE A 74 0.09 4.69 -11.54
N GLY A 75 -0.42 3.49 -11.25
CA GLY A 75 -1.44 3.32 -10.21
C GLY A 75 -0.95 3.76 -8.82
N GLY A 76 0.31 3.47 -8.49
CA GLY A 76 0.95 3.97 -7.28
C GLY A 76 1.01 5.51 -7.24
N ILE A 77 1.47 6.12 -8.32
CA ILE A 77 1.56 7.59 -8.44
C ILE A 77 0.18 8.25 -8.36
N CYS A 78 -0.80 7.74 -9.10
CA CYS A 78 -2.15 8.33 -9.10
C CYS A 78 -2.85 8.26 -7.73
N ASN A 79 -2.40 7.39 -6.84
CA ASN A 79 -2.93 7.28 -5.48
C ASN A 79 -1.99 7.85 -4.40
N ASN A 80 -0.82 8.37 -4.74
CA ASN A 80 0.23 8.65 -3.74
C ASN A 80 0.39 7.45 -2.79
N ALA A 81 0.45 6.23 -3.37
CA ALA A 81 0.49 5.01 -2.59
C ALA A 81 1.76 4.97 -1.73
N GLY A 82 1.58 4.70 -0.45
CA GLY A 82 2.68 4.48 0.47
C GLY A 82 3.42 3.17 0.18
N GLY A 83 3.75 2.44 1.21
CA GLY A 83 4.42 1.16 1.14
C GLY A 83 5.19 0.91 2.42
N SER A 84 5.92 -0.19 2.50
CA SER A 84 6.64 -0.57 3.72
C SER A 84 7.91 0.24 3.97
N LEU A 85 8.42 0.99 2.98
CA LEU A 85 9.69 1.71 3.08
C LEU A 85 9.59 2.92 4.02
N VAL A 86 10.57 3.01 4.93
CA VAL A 86 10.69 4.10 5.91
C VAL A 86 11.56 5.24 5.39
N GLN A 87 12.54 4.93 4.55
CA GLN A 87 13.49 5.91 4.02
C GLN A 87 12.92 6.77 2.90
N ARG A 88 11.81 6.36 2.29
CA ARG A 88 11.20 6.95 1.10
C ARG A 88 9.73 7.25 1.35
N GLY A 89 9.27 8.35 0.79
CA GLY A 89 7.87 8.76 0.86
C GLY A 89 6.94 7.93 -0.02
N PRO A 90 5.69 8.37 -0.12
CA PRO A 90 4.74 7.78 -1.05
C PRO A 90 5.21 7.92 -2.50
N SER A 91 4.63 7.12 -3.38
CA SER A 91 4.86 7.21 -4.82
C SER A 91 4.45 8.60 -5.32
N TYR A 92 5.42 9.40 -5.75
CA TYR A 92 5.23 10.80 -6.14
C TYR A 92 6.15 11.21 -7.28
N THR A 93 5.66 12.07 -8.16
CA THR A 93 6.46 12.76 -9.15
C THR A 93 5.73 14.00 -9.67
N GLN A 94 6.50 15.02 -10.05
CA GLN A 94 6.02 16.18 -10.80
C GLN A 94 6.17 15.98 -12.32
N MET A 95 6.78 14.87 -12.72
CA MET A 95 7.12 14.62 -14.12
C MET A 95 6.20 13.53 -14.71
N ALA A 96 5.21 13.95 -15.50
CA ALA A 96 4.25 13.06 -16.14
C ALA A 96 3.86 13.51 -17.53
N LEU A 97 3.42 12.55 -18.36
CA LEU A 97 2.72 12.79 -19.62
C LEU A 97 1.29 12.32 -19.45
N TYR A 98 0.34 13.22 -19.62
CA TYR A 98 -1.07 12.89 -19.44
C TYR A 98 -2.00 13.71 -20.35
N ALA A 99 -3.20 13.18 -20.62
CA ALA A 99 -4.28 13.93 -21.22
C ALA A 99 -5.29 14.37 -20.17
N LYS A 100 -5.81 15.58 -20.32
CA LYS A 100 -6.89 16.16 -19.53
C LYS A 100 -7.95 16.78 -20.43
N ILE A 101 -9.14 16.99 -19.87
CA ILE A 101 -10.20 17.74 -20.53
C ILE A 101 -10.35 19.09 -19.82
N ASN A 102 -10.17 20.18 -20.56
CA ASN A 102 -10.30 21.51 -20.01
C ASN A 102 -11.76 21.92 -19.78
N LYS A 103 -11.98 23.11 -19.19
CA LYS A 103 -13.32 23.66 -18.90
C LYS A 103 -14.23 23.78 -20.15
N ASN A 104 -13.66 23.95 -21.33
CA ASN A 104 -14.38 24.03 -22.60
C ASN A 104 -14.65 22.66 -23.24
N GLY A 105 -14.33 21.57 -22.55
CA GLY A 105 -14.50 20.20 -23.04
C GLY A 105 -13.44 19.75 -24.06
N LYS A 106 -12.37 20.53 -24.28
CA LYS A 106 -11.30 20.23 -25.24
C LYS A 106 -10.28 19.32 -24.60
N LEU A 107 -9.87 18.26 -25.33
CA LEU A 107 -8.81 17.36 -24.93
C LEU A 107 -7.43 18.03 -25.16
N GLU A 108 -6.59 17.96 -24.16
CA GLU A 108 -5.22 18.50 -24.16
C GLU A 108 -4.23 17.43 -23.70
N LEU A 109 -3.12 17.28 -24.45
CA LEU A 109 -1.97 16.49 -24.03
C LEU A 109 -0.96 17.40 -23.33
N VAL A 110 -0.60 17.07 -22.10
CA VAL A 110 0.35 17.84 -21.28
C VAL A 110 1.62 17.01 -21.11
N ASN A 111 2.74 17.52 -21.59
CA ASN A 111 4.05 16.88 -21.42
C ASN A 111 4.86 17.62 -20.34
N GLU A 112 4.90 17.03 -19.15
CA GLU A 112 5.71 17.48 -18.02
C GLU A 112 6.88 16.53 -17.70
N LEU A 113 7.21 15.57 -18.61
CA LEU A 113 8.32 14.63 -18.40
C LEU A 113 9.72 15.28 -18.37
N ASP A 114 9.81 16.56 -18.71
CA ASP A 114 11.10 17.23 -18.97
C ASP A 114 11.93 16.52 -20.05
N ILE A 115 11.24 16.06 -21.10
CA ILE A 115 11.84 15.42 -22.28
C ILE A 115 11.24 16.07 -23.52
N ASN A 116 12.10 16.50 -24.42
CA ASN A 116 11.68 16.99 -25.73
C ASN A 116 11.26 15.79 -26.61
N LEU A 117 9.97 15.61 -26.79
CA LEU A 117 9.38 14.51 -27.57
C LEU A 117 8.72 14.98 -28.87
N GLY A 118 8.84 16.26 -29.20
CA GLY A 118 8.19 16.88 -30.37
C GLY A 118 7.08 17.87 -29.98
N SER A 119 6.36 18.37 -30.98
CA SER A 119 5.40 19.47 -30.82
C SER A 119 3.93 19.06 -30.93
N SER A 120 3.64 17.96 -31.61
CA SER A 120 2.25 17.46 -31.76
C SER A 120 1.97 16.27 -30.86
N PRO A 121 0.72 16.05 -30.42
CA PRO A 121 0.35 14.90 -29.61
C PRO A 121 0.76 13.56 -30.22
N LYS A 122 0.61 13.40 -31.54
CA LYS A 122 0.99 12.17 -32.27
C LYS A 122 2.49 11.95 -32.22
N GLU A 123 3.27 12.98 -32.44
CA GLU A 123 4.74 12.94 -32.40
C GLU A 123 5.24 12.62 -31.01
N ILE A 124 4.73 13.30 -29.96
CA ILE A 124 5.08 13.09 -28.57
C ILE A 124 4.85 11.64 -28.16
N LEU A 125 3.67 11.09 -28.42
CA LEU A 125 3.32 9.73 -28.07
C LEU A 125 4.15 8.69 -28.84
N SER A 126 4.36 8.92 -30.16
CA SER A 126 5.18 8.03 -31.00
C SER A 126 6.63 8.02 -30.57
N ASN A 127 7.23 9.20 -30.32
CA ASN A 127 8.64 9.29 -29.91
C ASN A 127 8.85 8.70 -28.52
N LEU A 128 7.91 8.86 -27.60
CA LEU A 128 7.97 8.20 -26.30
C LEU A 128 7.89 6.67 -26.46
N GLN A 129 6.91 6.15 -27.17
CA GLN A 129 6.70 4.72 -27.34
C GLN A 129 7.90 4.03 -28.01
N ASN A 130 8.46 4.66 -29.04
CA ASN A 130 9.57 4.12 -29.81
C ASN A 130 10.97 4.50 -29.27
N LYS A 131 11.04 5.19 -28.13
CA LYS A 131 12.29 5.69 -27.51
C LYS A 131 13.11 6.61 -28.45
N ASN A 132 12.44 7.36 -29.32
CA ASN A 132 13.05 8.26 -30.28
C ASN A 132 13.42 9.59 -29.61
N TYR A 133 14.23 9.54 -28.57
CA TYR A 133 14.80 10.72 -27.92
C TYR A 133 16.22 10.39 -27.42
N LYS A 134 17.07 11.42 -27.40
CA LYS A 134 18.48 11.32 -27.01
C LYS A 134 18.67 11.81 -25.57
N LYS A 135 19.83 11.56 -24.98
CA LYS A 135 20.20 12.10 -23.67
C LYS A 135 20.12 13.63 -23.60
N SER A 136 20.42 14.31 -24.72
CA SER A 136 20.32 15.77 -24.87
C SER A 136 18.88 16.30 -24.82
N ASP A 137 17.89 15.46 -25.13
CA ASP A 137 16.47 15.84 -25.09
C ASP A 137 15.89 15.77 -23.67
N ILE A 138 16.61 15.11 -22.76
CA ILE A 138 16.23 14.98 -21.35
C ILE A 138 16.74 16.22 -20.61
N LYS A 139 15.79 17.00 -20.11
CA LYS A 139 16.08 18.22 -19.34
C LYS A 139 16.04 17.96 -17.84
N ASN A 140 16.63 18.87 -17.08
CA ASN A 140 16.47 18.97 -15.63
C ASN A 140 16.02 20.39 -15.30
N THR A 141 14.73 20.55 -15.08
CA THR A 141 14.10 21.86 -14.77
C THR A 141 13.90 22.07 -13.27
N GLY A 142 14.41 21.15 -12.44
CA GLY A 142 14.19 21.18 -10.99
C GLY A 142 12.91 20.49 -10.54
N LYS A 143 12.14 19.88 -11.45
CA LYS A 143 10.97 19.07 -11.09
C LYS A 143 11.39 17.80 -10.35
N LEU A 144 10.61 17.43 -9.35
CA LEU A 144 10.87 16.30 -8.48
C LEU A 144 10.40 14.99 -9.11
N GLY A 145 11.25 13.96 -9.05
CA GLY A 145 10.92 12.58 -9.42
C GLY A 145 10.56 11.69 -8.23
N SER A 146 10.51 12.27 -7.03
CA SER A 146 10.17 11.61 -5.75
C SER A 146 9.85 12.67 -4.69
N ASP A 147 9.32 12.25 -3.51
CA ASP A 147 9.23 13.11 -2.33
C ASP A 147 10.61 13.18 -1.65
N ASP A 148 11.40 14.17 -2.00
CA ASP A 148 12.77 14.37 -1.51
C ASP A 148 12.84 14.85 -0.04
N LYS A 149 11.72 15.29 0.53
CA LYS A 149 11.63 15.78 1.92
C LYS A 149 11.15 14.74 2.92
N TYR A 150 10.71 13.58 2.46
CA TYR A 150 10.07 12.62 3.34
C TYR A 150 10.96 12.15 4.50
N SER A 151 12.23 11.89 4.24
CA SER A 151 13.18 11.45 5.28
C SER A 151 13.39 12.48 6.39
N GLU A 152 13.22 13.77 6.09
CA GLU A 152 13.22 14.84 7.08
C GLU A 152 11.89 14.92 7.83
N ILE A 153 10.78 14.73 7.12
CA ILE A 153 9.43 14.80 7.66
C ILE A 153 9.17 13.70 8.68
N ILE A 154 9.53 12.46 8.37
CA ILE A 154 9.30 11.32 9.27
C ILE A 154 10.09 11.46 10.59
N ARG A 155 11.23 12.15 10.57
CA ARG A 155 12.06 12.43 11.76
C ARG A 155 11.48 13.49 12.68
N LYS A 156 10.51 14.30 12.22
CA LYS A 156 9.84 15.31 13.05
C LYS A 156 8.77 14.66 13.94
N ILE A 157 9.21 13.86 14.88
CA ILE A 157 8.40 12.96 15.71
C ILE A 157 7.42 13.67 16.68
N ASN A 158 7.50 14.99 16.84
CA ASN A 158 6.67 15.75 17.75
C ASN A 158 5.52 16.50 17.05
N GLU A 159 5.45 16.41 15.71
CA GLU A 159 4.40 17.08 14.95
C GLU A 159 3.04 16.38 15.10
N ASP A 160 1.97 17.17 15.13
CA ASP A 160 0.59 16.72 15.28
C ASP A 160 -0.09 16.29 13.96
N THR A 161 0.70 16.07 12.92
CA THR A 161 0.25 15.64 11.59
C THR A 161 0.89 14.32 11.20
N PRO A 162 0.21 13.47 10.39
CA PRO A 162 0.80 12.26 9.86
C PRO A 162 2.03 12.52 9.00
N SER A 163 2.92 11.53 8.91
CA SER A 163 4.11 11.64 8.04
C SER A 163 3.77 11.50 6.57
N ARG A 164 2.75 10.72 6.25
CA ARG A 164 2.24 10.48 4.88
C ARG A 164 0.81 9.98 4.90
N PHE A 165 0.05 10.32 3.89
CA PHE A 165 -1.30 9.82 3.56
C PHE A 165 -1.65 10.18 2.12
N ASN A 166 -2.63 9.50 1.51
CA ASN A 166 -2.92 9.65 0.08
C ASN A 166 -3.29 11.08 -0.34
N SER A 167 -4.05 11.79 0.51
CA SER A 167 -4.54 13.14 0.21
C SER A 167 -3.66 14.28 0.72
N ASP A 168 -2.38 14.00 1.00
CA ASP A 168 -1.43 15.03 1.44
C ASP A 168 -1.30 16.12 0.37
N SER A 169 -1.75 17.33 0.71
CA SER A 169 -1.77 18.46 -0.21
C SER A 169 -0.40 18.83 -0.79
N ARG A 170 0.69 18.52 -0.08
CA ARG A 170 2.07 18.73 -0.56
C ARG A 170 2.40 17.87 -1.79
N LEU A 171 1.72 16.73 -1.93
CA LEU A 171 1.96 15.69 -2.93
C LEU A 171 0.84 15.60 -3.97
N LEU A 172 -0.10 16.54 -4.00
CA LEU A 172 -1.13 16.64 -5.03
C LEU A 172 -0.61 17.49 -6.20
N TYR A 173 -0.11 16.85 -7.24
CA TYR A 173 0.45 17.53 -8.41
C TYR A 173 0.31 16.68 -9.68
N GLY A 174 -0.32 17.23 -10.73
CA GLY A 174 -0.44 16.55 -12.02
C GLY A 174 -1.01 15.13 -11.88
N ALA A 175 -0.21 14.12 -12.24
CA ALA A 175 -0.59 12.72 -12.12
C ALA A 175 -0.63 12.22 -10.67
N SER A 176 0.21 12.79 -9.79
CA SER A 176 0.32 12.37 -8.38
C SER A 176 -0.95 12.72 -7.61
N GLY A 177 -1.59 11.70 -7.01
CA GLY A 177 -2.85 11.84 -6.29
C GLY A 177 -4.07 12.05 -7.18
N SER A 178 -3.95 11.93 -8.50
CA SER A 178 -5.06 12.22 -9.44
C SER A 178 -6.20 11.21 -9.41
N ALA A 179 -6.00 10.02 -8.86
CA ALA A 179 -7.00 8.95 -8.72
C ALA A 179 -7.81 8.68 -10.01
N GLY A 180 -7.16 8.81 -11.17
CA GLY A 180 -7.80 8.59 -12.47
C GLY A 180 -8.56 9.77 -13.03
N LYS A 181 -8.43 10.99 -12.46
CA LYS A 181 -8.98 12.24 -13.04
C LYS A 181 -8.19 12.74 -14.26
N LEU A 182 -7.19 12.00 -14.68
CA LEU A 182 -6.39 12.22 -15.89
C LEU A 182 -6.18 10.88 -16.60
N ALA A 183 -5.94 10.93 -17.91
CA ALA A 183 -5.42 9.80 -18.65
C ALA A 183 -3.88 9.90 -18.69
N VAL A 184 -3.21 9.19 -17.79
CA VAL A 184 -1.75 9.23 -17.66
C VAL A 184 -1.09 8.21 -18.58
N PHE A 185 -0.17 8.67 -19.44
CA PHE A 185 0.57 7.83 -20.40
C PHE A 185 1.94 7.40 -19.90
N ALA A 186 2.62 8.27 -19.18
CA ALA A 186 3.93 7.98 -18.62
C ALA A 186 4.22 8.83 -17.40
N VAL A 187 5.12 8.34 -16.54
CA VAL A 187 5.71 9.07 -15.42
C VAL A 187 7.22 8.89 -15.43
N ARG A 188 7.97 9.93 -15.06
CA ARG A 188 9.41 9.88 -14.82
C ARG A 188 9.68 9.93 -13.33
N LEU A 189 10.48 8.97 -12.83
CA LEU A 189 10.69 8.71 -11.40
C LEU A 189 12.15 8.53 -11.08
N ASP A 190 12.53 8.95 -9.88
CA ASP A 190 13.82 8.60 -9.30
C ASP A 190 13.87 7.14 -8.89
N THR A 191 15.08 6.60 -8.86
CA THR A 191 15.39 5.28 -8.31
C THR A 191 16.44 5.44 -7.22
N TYR A 192 16.61 4.42 -6.41
CA TYR A 192 17.49 4.49 -5.25
C TYR A 192 18.58 3.43 -5.33
N ARG A 193 19.70 3.68 -4.69
CA ARG A 193 20.79 2.71 -4.61
C ARG A 193 20.35 1.54 -3.72
N SER A 194 20.58 0.32 -4.19
CA SER A 194 20.39 -0.87 -3.33
C SER A 194 21.42 -0.88 -2.21
N PRO A 195 21.03 -1.21 -0.98
CA PRO A 195 21.99 -1.38 0.11
C PRO A 195 22.97 -2.51 -0.20
N LYS A 196 24.12 -2.49 0.45
CA LYS A 196 25.14 -3.54 0.31
C LYS A 196 24.79 -4.75 1.19
N GLU A 197 24.24 -4.48 2.37
CA GLU A 197 23.86 -5.47 3.37
C GLU A 197 22.56 -5.05 4.05
N ASN A 198 21.72 -6.03 4.37
CA ASN A 198 20.50 -5.85 5.16
C ASN A 198 20.47 -6.89 6.29
N LYS A 199 19.96 -6.48 7.46
CA LYS A 199 19.62 -7.39 8.56
C LYS A 199 18.21 -7.10 9.07
N VAL A 200 17.50 -8.15 9.40
CA VAL A 200 16.16 -8.09 9.98
C VAL A 200 16.25 -8.38 11.48
N PHE A 201 15.72 -7.46 12.26
CA PHE A 201 15.54 -7.58 13.70
C PHE A 201 14.06 -7.93 13.96
N TYR A 202 13.83 -9.04 14.63
CA TYR A 202 12.51 -9.42 15.08
C TYR A 202 12.37 -9.05 16.54
N VAL A 203 11.45 -8.13 16.84
CA VAL A 203 11.30 -7.53 18.17
C VAL A 203 9.93 -7.90 18.74
N GLY A 204 9.86 -8.26 20.02
CA GLY A 204 8.63 -8.59 20.73
C GLY A 204 8.51 -7.85 22.06
N THR A 205 7.29 -7.45 22.44
CA THR A 205 6.96 -6.87 23.75
C THR A 205 5.48 -7.07 24.10
N ASN A 206 5.14 -6.98 25.38
CA ASN A 206 3.76 -6.90 25.84
C ASN A 206 3.31 -5.46 26.13
N ASP A 207 4.25 -4.50 26.14
CA ASP A 207 3.99 -3.10 26.40
C ASP A 207 4.11 -2.25 25.10
N PRO A 208 3.00 -1.73 24.55
CA PRO A 208 3.04 -0.89 23.34
C PRO A 208 3.84 0.42 23.55
N ASP A 209 4.02 0.90 24.78
CA ASP A 209 4.84 2.08 25.07
C ASP A 209 6.33 1.84 24.76
N VAL A 210 6.80 0.59 24.84
CA VAL A 210 8.15 0.21 24.42
C VAL A 210 8.34 0.43 22.92
N PHE A 211 7.37 0.02 22.10
CA PHE A 211 7.44 0.26 20.65
C PHE A 211 7.33 1.74 20.29
N TRP A 212 6.50 2.50 21.02
CA TRP A 212 6.46 3.95 20.87
C TRP A 212 7.82 4.59 21.17
N LYS A 213 8.49 4.16 22.24
CA LYS A 213 9.84 4.61 22.59
C LYS A 213 10.87 4.23 21.52
N ILE A 214 10.91 2.97 21.08
CA ILE A 214 11.83 2.48 20.05
C ILE A 214 11.66 3.28 18.76
N ARG A 215 10.41 3.50 18.32
CA ARG A 215 10.10 4.32 17.14
C ARG A 215 10.72 5.71 17.25
N ARG A 216 10.49 6.39 18.35
CA ARG A 216 10.97 7.77 18.58
C ARG A 216 12.49 7.82 18.65
N ASP A 217 13.10 6.89 19.35
CA ASP A 217 14.56 6.83 19.50
C ASP A 217 15.23 6.61 18.12
N ILE A 218 14.76 5.64 17.36
CA ILE A 218 15.32 5.34 16.03
C ILE A 218 15.12 6.53 15.08
N LEU A 219 13.92 7.07 14.97
CA LEU A 219 13.63 8.18 14.04
C LEU A 219 14.39 9.46 14.38
N SER A 220 14.64 9.75 15.67
CA SER A 220 15.30 10.98 16.10
C SER A 220 16.81 10.89 16.28
N LYS A 221 17.35 9.70 16.61
CA LYS A 221 18.74 9.56 17.04
C LYS A 221 19.63 8.84 16.03
N PHE A 222 19.06 7.89 15.24
CA PHE A 222 19.86 7.11 14.30
C PHE A 222 20.26 7.98 13.10
N LYS A 223 21.49 7.80 12.63
CA LYS A 223 21.95 8.40 11.36
C LYS A 223 21.25 7.75 10.18
N THR A 224 21.12 6.43 10.20
CA THR A 224 20.49 5.64 9.14
C THR A 224 19.06 5.29 9.53
N LEU A 225 18.07 5.69 8.73
CA LEU A 225 16.70 5.25 8.90
C LEU A 225 16.55 3.76 8.54
N PRO A 226 15.65 3.03 9.21
CA PRO A 226 15.31 1.67 8.82
C PRO A 226 14.86 1.60 7.35
N THR A 227 15.13 0.49 6.69
CA THR A 227 14.59 0.21 5.35
C THR A 227 13.09 0.01 5.42
N LEU A 228 12.65 -0.84 6.37
CA LEU A 228 11.22 -1.05 6.66
C LEU A 228 11.00 -1.34 8.15
N GLY A 229 9.73 -1.26 8.57
CA GLY A 229 9.35 -1.59 9.94
C GLY A 229 7.89 -1.97 10.02
N ASP A 230 7.64 -3.28 9.95
CA ASP A 230 6.31 -3.87 9.86
C ASP A 230 5.85 -4.43 11.21
N TYR A 231 4.82 -3.81 11.75
CA TYR A 231 4.15 -4.23 12.98
C TYR A 231 3.11 -5.31 12.72
N LEU A 232 2.96 -6.23 13.68
CA LEU A 232 1.97 -7.29 13.68
C LEU A 232 1.54 -7.61 15.12
N HIS A 233 0.24 -7.50 15.43
CA HIS A 233 -0.31 -7.97 16.71
C HIS A 233 -0.44 -9.49 16.70
N ARG A 234 -0.35 -10.14 17.89
CA ARG A 234 -0.45 -11.60 18.05
C ARG A 234 -1.70 -12.19 17.42
N ASP A 235 -2.86 -11.55 17.56
CA ASP A 235 -4.11 -12.06 16.95
C ASP A 235 -4.01 -12.07 15.41
N CYS A 236 -3.35 -11.07 14.83
CA CYS A 236 -3.10 -11.03 13.41
C CYS A 236 -2.05 -12.06 12.98
N TYR A 237 -1.02 -12.30 13.79
CA TYR A 237 -0.06 -13.38 13.60
C TYR A 237 -0.77 -14.74 13.53
N ASP A 238 -1.64 -15.03 14.49
CA ASP A 238 -2.39 -16.29 14.57
C ASP A 238 -3.38 -16.44 13.42
N ALA A 239 -4.11 -15.39 13.09
CA ALA A 239 -5.00 -15.38 11.95
C ALA A 239 -4.23 -15.66 10.65
N ALA A 240 -3.07 -15.03 10.43
CA ALA A 240 -2.23 -15.28 9.27
C ALA A 240 -1.69 -16.71 9.23
N LYS A 241 -1.19 -17.22 10.37
CA LYS A 241 -0.71 -18.60 10.51
C LYS A 241 -1.78 -19.62 10.14
N LYS A 242 -3.04 -19.36 10.48
CA LYS A 242 -4.17 -20.28 10.27
C LYS A 242 -4.83 -20.09 8.90
N TYR A 243 -5.15 -18.86 8.53
CA TYR A 243 -6.02 -18.57 7.38
C TYR A 243 -5.28 -18.15 6.12
N SER A 244 -3.96 -17.92 6.19
CA SER A 244 -3.14 -17.58 5.03
C SER A 244 -2.01 -18.58 4.76
N LYS A 245 -2.01 -19.74 5.42
CA LYS A 245 -0.95 -20.75 5.31
C LYS A 245 -0.77 -21.28 3.89
N ASP A 246 -1.85 -21.53 3.19
CA ASP A 246 -1.83 -21.97 1.78
C ASP A 246 -1.17 -20.91 0.89
N THR A 247 -1.59 -19.65 1.02
CA THR A 247 -1.02 -18.52 0.28
C THR A 247 0.46 -18.35 0.59
N PHE A 248 0.82 -18.44 1.88
CA PHE A 248 2.22 -18.41 2.31
C PHE A 248 3.07 -19.48 1.59
N LEU A 249 2.64 -20.73 1.64
CA LEU A 249 3.39 -21.84 1.04
C LEU A 249 3.44 -21.78 -0.49
N VAL A 250 2.38 -21.28 -1.12
CA VAL A 250 2.38 -21.04 -2.57
C VAL A 250 3.41 -19.98 -2.94
N ILE A 251 3.42 -18.85 -2.25
CA ILE A 251 4.37 -17.77 -2.52
C ILE A 251 5.81 -18.24 -2.26
N GLU A 252 6.04 -18.94 -1.16
CA GLU A 252 7.36 -19.44 -0.82
C GLU A 252 7.95 -20.38 -1.86
N ARG A 253 7.13 -21.28 -2.43
CA ARG A 253 7.58 -22.33 -3.36
C ARG A 253 7.54 -21.90 -4.81
N LEU A 254 6.53 -21.14 -5.20
CA LEU A 254 6.24 -20.81 -6.61
C LEU A 254 6.44 -19.31 -6.91
N GLY A 255 6.70 -18.51 -5.88
CA GLY A 255 6.82 -17.06 -5.99
C GLY A 255 5.47 -16.35 -6.15
N THR A 256 5.52 -15.04 -5.97
CA THR A 256 4.33 -14.18 -6.04
C THR A 256 3.76 -14.07 -7.46
N THR A 257 4.56 -14.30 -8.49
CA THR A 257 4.13 -14.30 -9.89
C THR A 257 3.10 -15.38 -10.22
N PHE A 258 3.00 -16.41 -9.39
CA PHE A 258 2.01 -17.46 -9.53
C PHE A 258 0.64 -17.08 -8.98
N LEU A 259 0.53 -16.06 -8.13
CA LEU A 259 -0.73 -15.66 -7.49
C LEU A 259 -1.87 -15.35 -8.48
N PRO A 260 -1.67 -14.61 -9.58
CA PRO A 260 -2.73 -14.40 -10.57
C PRO A 260 -3.27 -15.70 -11.15
N THR A 261 -2.37 -16.67 -11.44
CA THR A 261 -2.74 -18.00 -11.93
C THR A 261 -3.54 -18.78 -10.87
N LEU A 262 -3.11 -18.72 -9.61
CA LEU A 262 -3.82 -19.34 -8.49
C LEU A 262 -5.24 -18.76 -8.32
N PHE A 263 -5.38 -17.44 -8.38
CA PHE A 263 -6.68 -16.79 -8.28
C PHE A 263 -7.61 -17.15 -9.43
N GLU A 264 -7.09 -17.21 -10.64
CA GLU A 264 -7.87 -17.64 -11.80
C GLU A 264 -8.28 -19.12 -11.68
N LEU A 265 -7.40 -20.01 -11.22
CA LEU A 265 -7.72 -21.41 -10.96
C LEU A 265 -8.83 -21.53 -9.90
N LYS A 266 -8.71 -20.83 -8.78
CA LYS A 266 -9.74 -20.79 -7.73
C LYS A 266 -11.09 -20.32 -8.30
N ARG A 267 -11.10 -19.23 -9.07
CA ARG A 267 -12.30 -18.72 -9.73
C ARG A 267 -12.96 -19.76 -10.63
N ARG A 268 -12.18 -20.51 -11.43
CA ARG A 268 -12.70 -21.59 -12.30
C ARG A 268 -13.29 -22.72 -11.49
N VAL A 269 -12.62 -23.14 -10.41
CA VAL A 269 -13.12 -24.17 -9.49
C VAL A 269 -14.44 -23.73 -8.85
N ASP A 270 -14.55 -22.49 -8.38
CA ASP A 270 -15.77 -21.97 -7.76
C ASP A 270 -16.93 -21.87 -8.75
N ILE A 271 -16.66 -21.47 -10.01
CA ILE A 271 -17.69 -21.48 -11.07
C ILE A 271 -18.19 -22.88 -11.34
N LEU A 272 -17.29 -23.87 -11.42
CA LEU A 272 -17.66 -25.27 -11.64
C LEU A 272 -18.47 -25.81 -10.45
N ALA A 273 -18.01 -25.56 -9.22
CA ALA A 273 -18.69 -25.96 -8.00
C ALA A 273 -20.11 -25.38 -7.92
N LYS A 274 -20.27 -24.10 -8.28
CA LYS A 274 -21.59 -23.45 -8.33
C LYS A 274 -22.53 -24.08 -9.37
N LYS A 275 -22.03 -24.50 -10.53
CA LYS A 275 -22.82 -25.20 -11.56
C LYS A 275 -23.33 -26.56 -11.06
N LEU A 276 -22.55 -27.24 -10.25
CA LEU A 276 -22.92 -28.56 -9.72
C LEU A 276 -23.94 -28.50 -8.58
N LYS A 277 -24.25 -27.30 -8.03
CA LYS A 277 -25.26 -27.04 -6.97
C LYS A 277 -25.11 -27.86 -5.67
N PHE A 278 -24.13 -28.73 -5.60
CA PHE A 278 -23.86 -29.63 -4.48
C PHE A 278 -22.81 -29.05 -3.52
N PHE A 279 -21.95 -28.19 -4.02
CA PHE A 279 -20.87 -27.61 -3.25
C PHE A 279 -21.27 -26.26 -2.62
N PRO A 280 -20.73 -25.93 -1.44
CA PRO A 280 -20.97 -24.63 -0.82
C PRO A 280 -20.34 -23.51 -1.63
N ASP A 281 -20.83 -22.28 -1.43
CA ASP A 281 -20.19 -21.06 -1.96
C ASP A 281 -18.74 -20.96 -1.49
N ASN A 282 -17.87 -20.39 -2.36
CA ASN A 282 -16.42 -20.26 -2.12
C ASN A 282 -15.76 -21.62 -1.78
N PHE A 283 -16.13 -22.65 -2.55
CA PHE A 283 -15.67 -24.01 -2.34
C PHE A 283 -14.14 -24.10 -2.37
N SER A 284 -13.49 -23.38 -3.29
CA SER A 284 -12.02 -23.36 -3.40
C SER A 284 -11.34 -22.89 -2.11
N ASP A 285 -11.85 -21.84 -1.46
CA ASP A 285 -11.31 -21.33 -0.20
C ASP A 285 -11.51 -22.32 0.97
N ARG A 286 -12.65 -22.98 1.01
CA ARG A 286 -12.96 -24.01 2.03
C ARG A 286 -12.07 -25.25 1.87
N LEU A 287 -11.88 -25.69 0.62
CA LEU A 287 -11.02 -26.83 0.31
C LEU A 287 -9.56 -26.53 0.65
N MET A 288 -9.04 -25.38 0.23
CA MET A 288 -7.66 -24.96 0.53
C MET A 288 -7.43 -24.82 2.03
N GLN A 289 -8.38 -24.25 2.77
CA GLN A 289 -8.30 -24.18 4.22
C GLN A 289 -8.28 -25.56 4.88
N PHE A 290 -9.13 -26.48 4.43
CA PHE A 290 -9.15 -27.86 4.93
C PHE A 290 -7.82 -28.56 4.67
N LEU A 291 -7.30 -28.48 3.46
CA LEU A 291 -6.02 -29.09 3.09
C LEU A 291 -4.85 -28.48 3.88
N SER A 292 -4.88 -27.17 4.14
CA SER A 292 -3.80 -26.49 4.86
C SER A 292 -3.63 -26.98 6.30
N ASN A 293 -4.65 -27.58 6.91
CA ASN A 293 -4.56 -28.15 8.26
C ASN A 293 -3.62 -29.37 8.32
N PHE A 294 -3.43 -30.07 7.20
CA PHE A 294 -2.57 -31.25 7.11
C PHE A 294 -1.11 -30.90 6.75
N TRP A 295 -0.83 -29.65 6.43
CA TRP A 295 0.51 -29.23 6.08
C TRP A 295 1.34 -28.92 7.34
N PRO A 296 2.67 -29.18 7.29
CA PRO A 296 3.53 -28.93 8.42
C PRO A 296 3.58 -27.45 8.82
N ASN A 297 4.07 -27.20 10.02
CA ASN A 297 4.34 -25.82 10.44
C ASN A 297 5.30 -25.14 9.46
N HIS A 298 5.00 -23.90 9.10
CA HIS A 298 5.72 -23.14 8.08
C HIS A 298 6.54 -21.98 8.66
N LEU A 299 6.40 -21.71 9.96
CA LEU A 299 7.07 -20.61 10.63
C LEU A 299 8.28 -21.10 11.44
N PRO A 300 9.35 -20.29 11.55
CA PRO A 300 10.53 -20.58 12.36
C PRO A 300 10.18 -20.70 13.85
N LYS A 301 10.84 -21.62 14.53
CA LYS A 301 10.60 -21.84 15.96
C LYS A 301 10.83 -20.59 16.83
N ARG A 302 11.85 -19.77 16.52
CA ARG A 302 12.08 -18.53 17.27
C ARG A 302 10.93 -17.53 17.14
N MET A 303 10.35 -17.40 15.96
CA MET A 303 9.14 -16.57 15.77
C MET A 303 7.96 -17.11 16.58
N GLU A 304 7.77 -18.43 16.62
CA GLU A 304 6.72 -19.06 17.43
C GLU A 304 6.94 -18.86 18.92
N ASN A 305 8.17 -19.00 19.39
CA ASN A 305 8.52 -18.73 20.79
C ASN A 305 8.20 -17.25 21.14
N PHE A 306 8.54 -16.32 20.27
CA PHE A 306 8.20 -14.90 20.49
C PHE A 306 6.69 -14.66 20.49
N ARG A 307 5.96 -15.33 19.58
CA ARG A 307 4.48 -15.27 19.56
C ARG A 307 3.88 -15.76 20.88
N ASP A 308 4.47 -16.80 21.50
CA ASP A 308 3.96 -17.33 22.78
C ASP A 308 4.26 -16.41 23.97
N LEU A 309 5.34 -15.62 23.90
CA LEU A 309 5.77 -14.69 24.94
C LEU A 309 5.17 -13.30 24.84
N TYR A 310 4.97 -12.78 23.60
CA TYR A 310 4.67 -11.37 23.37
C TYR A 310 3.36 -11.17 22.58
N GLU A 311 2.67 -10.05 22.84
CA GLU A 311 1.47 -9.64 22.12
C GLU A 311 1.79 -8.81 20.88
N HIS A 312 2.86 -8.01 20.97
CA HIS A 312 3.26 -7.09 19.90
C HIS A 312 4.55 -7.57 19.26
N HIS A 313 4.57 -7.62 17.92
CA HIS A 313 5.70 -8.04 17.11
C HIS A 313 6.07 -6.95 16.12
N TRP A 314 7.37 -6.71 15.96
CA TRP A 314 7.86 -5.74 15.00
C TRP A 314 9.02 -6.31 14.20
N VAL A 315 8.86 -6.36 12.88
CA VAL A 315 9.90 -6.77 11.93
C VAL A 315 10.58 -5.52 11.42
N ILE A 316 11.82 -5.29 11.81
CA ILE A 316 12.59 -4.09 11.48
C ILE A 316 13.76 -4.49 10.60
N GLU A 317 13.83 -3.94 9.38
CA GLU A 317 14.99 -4.13 8.50
C GLU A 317 15.88 -2.90 8.52
N MET A 318 17.16 -3.13 8.78
CA MET A 318 18.22 -2.13 8.75
C MET A 318 19.21 -2.44 7.65
N SER A 319 19.81 -1.40 7.09
CA SER A 319 20.80 -1.52 6.02
C SER A 319 22.12 -0.85 6.38
N ASP A 320 23.21 -1.40 5.81
CA ASP A 320 24.56 -0.85 5.86
C ASP A 320 24.97 -0.44 7.30
N GLU A 321 25.38 0.82 7.52
CA GLU A 321 25.82 1.32 8.84
C GLU A 321 24.72 1.29 9.91
N GLY A 322 23.45 1.34 9.50
CA GLY A 322 22.30 1.27 10.41
C GLY A 322 22.18 -0.05 11.15
N ILE A 323 22.79 -1.12 10.61
CA ILE A 323 22.82 -2.44 11.27
C ILE A 323 23.54 -2.34 12.62
N VAL A 324 24.72 -1.72 12.64
CA VAL A 324 25.52 -1.56 13.85
C VAL A 324 24.83 -0.66 14.87
N GLU A 325 24.16 0.43 14.41
CA GLU A 325 23.37 1.29 15.28
C GLU A 325 22.24 0.50 15.97
N ALA A 326 21.55 -0.35 15.21
CA ALA A 326 20.43 -1.16 15.72
C ALA A 326 20.90 -2.27 16.68
N GLU A 327 21.96 -2.98 16.36
CA GLU A 327 22.53 -4.03 17.25
C GLU A 327 22.88 -3.45 18.62
N LYS A 328 23.57 -2.32 18.65
CA LYS A 328 23.90 -1.63 19.88
C LYS A 328 22.65 -1.17 20.64
N TYR A 329 21.71 -0.54 19.93
CA TYR A 329 20.49 0.00 20.53
C TYR A 329 19.63 -1.11 21.16
N PHE A 330 19.34 -2.19 20.43
CA PHE A 330 18.51 -3.28 20.94
C PHE A 330 19.17 -4.04 22.09
N SER A 331 20.49 -4.23 22.06
CA SER A 331 21.22 -4.84 23.18
C SER A 331 21.18 -4.02 24.47
N GLU A 332 20.97 -2.70 24.37
CA GLU A 332 20.90 -1.80 25.52
C GLU A 332 19.46 -1.61 26.03
N ILE A 333 18.49 -1.42 25.14
CA ILE A 333 17.13 -1.09 25.56
C ILE A 333 16.45 -2.22 26.32
N PHE A 334 16.62 -3.47 25.88
CA PHE A 334 16.00 -4.64 26.52
C PHE A 334 16.69 -5.12 27.80
N LYS A 335 17.71 -4.41 28.29
CA LYS A 335 18.20 -4.59 29.68
C LYS A 335 17.24 -4.00 30.72
N ASN A 336 16.41 -3.02 30.33
CA ASN A 336 15.59 -2.22 31.24
C ASN A 336 14.13 -2.04 30.80
N GLN A 337 13.75 -2.61 29.65
CA GLN A 337 12.38 -2.53 29.11
C GLN A 337 11.81 -3.93 28.96
N ASP A 338 10.47 -4.04 29.02
CA ASP A 338 9.77 -5.28 28.68
C ASP A 338 10.02 -5.64 27.21
N GLY A 339 10.26 -6.93 26.96
CA GLY A 339 10.44 -7.46 25.62
C GLY A 339 11.83 -8.00 25.35
N ASP A 340 12.02 -8.42 24.11
CA ASP A 340 13.29 -8.98 23.63
C ASP A 340 13.38 -8.85 22.11
N TYR A 341 14.53 -9.19 21.55
CA TYR A 341 14.74 -9.22 20.11
C TYR A 341 15.66 -10.36 19.69
N PHE A 342 15.61 -10.71 18.43
CA PHE A 342 16.64 -11.52 17.80
C PHE A 342 16.95 -11.03 16.39
N ILE A 343 18.19 -11.22 15.97
CA ILE A 343 18.61 -10.98 14.59
C ILE A 343 18.25 -12.23 13.79
N CYS A 344 17.42 -12.03 12.77
CA CYS A 344 17.00 -13.10 11.88
C CYS A 344 18.17 -13.58 11.01
N ASN A 345 18.32 -14.88 10.86
CA ASN A 345 19.09 -15.42 9.74
C ASN A 345 18.31 -15.26 8.42
N GLU A 346 18.92 -15.61 7.29
CA GLU A 346 18.29 -15.43 5.96
C GLU A 346 16.96 -16.18 5.83
N PHE A 347 16.86 -17.39 6.38
CA PHE A 347 15.62 -18.17 6.37
C PHE A 347 14.53 -17.49 7.21
N GLU A 348 14.85 -17.03 8.40
CA GLU A 348 13.91 -16.35 9.30
C GLU A 348 13.47 -15.00 8.73
N SER A 349 14.38 -14.23 8.13
CA SER A 349 14.07 -12.95 7.47
C SER A 349 13.02 -13.11 6.38
N LYS A 350 13.22 -14.09 5.50
CA LYS A 350 12.24 -14.41 4.44
C LYS A 350 10.88 -14.83 5.01
N LYS A 351 10.88 -15.66 6.06
CA LYS A 351 9.65 -16.13 6.70
C LYS A 351 8.91 -15.00 7.42
N ALA A 352 9.61 -14.14 8.15
CA ALA A 352 9.02 -13.01 8.85
C ALA A 352 8.35 -12.02 7.88
N SER A 353 9.06 -11.63 6.83
CA SER A 353 8.53 -10.74 5.79
C SER A 353 7.34 -11.35 5.06
N LEU A 354 7.40 -12.64 4.72
CA LEU A 354 6.31 -13.32 4.04
C LEU A 354 5.09 -13.50 4.95
N HIS A 355 5.28 -13.82 6.23
CA HIS A 355 4.21 -13.95 7.20
C HIS A 355 3.45 -12.62 7.37
N ARG A 356 4.20 -11.51 7.50
CA ARG A 356 3.60 -10.17 7.52
C ARG A 356 2.86 -9.85 6.21
N PHE A 357 3.43 -10.19 5.07
CA PHE A 357 2.79 -9.96 3.77
C PHE A 357 1.43 -10.67 3.66
N VAL A 358 1.35 -11.96 4.01
CA VAL A 358 0.11 -12.72 3.87
C VAL A 358 -0.93 -12.40 4.94
N SER A 359 -0.55 -11.70 6.01
CA SER A 359 -1.46 -11.32 7.10
C SER A 359 -2.64 -10.49 6.61
N ALA A 360 -2.43 -9.66 5.58
CA ALA A 360 -3.47 -8.84 4.97
C ALA A 360 -4.65 -9.66 4.39
N SER A 361 -4.41 -10.92 3.97
CA SER A 361 -5.44 -11.79 3.39
C SER A 361 -6.21 -12.63 4.43
N ALA A 362 -5.70 -12.71 5.66
CA ALA A 362 -6.23 -13.63 6.67
C ALA A 362 -7.68 -13.35 7.05
N ILE A 363 -8.04 -12.07 7.20
CA ILE A 363 -9.39 -11.69 7.58
C ILE A 363 -10.42 -12.03 6.49
N GLY A 364 -10.07 -11.85 5.23
CA GLY A 364 -10.94 -12.21 4.10
C GLY A 364 -11.26 -13.72 4.07
N ARG A 365 -10.23 -14.57 4.31
CA ARG A 365 -10.44 -16.01 4.41
C ARG A 365 -11.30 -16.37 5.63
N TYR A 366 -11.07 -15.76 6.79
CA TYR A 366 -11.89 -15.95 7.97
C TYR A 366 -13.35 -15.57 7.69
N HIS A 367 -13.58 -14.41 7.07
CA HIS A 367 -14.91 -13.94 6.69
C HIS A 367 -15.62 -14.93 5.77
N ILE A 368 -14.98 -15.39 4.70
CA ILE A 368 -15.54 -16.39 3.76
C ILE A 368 -15.96 -17.68 4.48
N LEU A 369 -15.11 -18.18 5.37
CA LEU A 369 -15.39 -19.46 6.05
C LEU A 369 -16.52 -19.38 7.07
N ASN A 370 -16.68 -18.23 7.72
CA ASN A 370 -17.57 -18.05 8.87
C ASN A 370 -18.74 -17.07 8.59
N SER A 371 -18.97 -16.68 7.34
CA SER A 371 -19.94 -15.66 6.91
C SER A 371 -21.38 -15.85 7.42
N LYS A 372 -21.77 -17.07 7.81
CA LYS A 372 -23.09 -17.35 8.41
C LYS A 372 -23.20 -16.90 9.87
N ASN A 373 -22.08 -16.75 10.56
CA ASN A 373 -22.02 -16.57 12.02
C ASN A 373 -21.79 -15.12 12.45
N HIS A 374 -21.32 -14.26 11.55
CA HIS A 374 -20.99 -12.86 11.81
C HIS A 374 -21.54 -11.91 10.73
N GLY A 375 -21.37 -10.61 10.90
CA GLY A 375 -21.75 -9.57 9.95
C GLY A 375 -20.62 -9.19 8.99
N ASP A 376 -20.53 -7.90 8.66
CA ASP A 376 -19.63 -7.37 7.64
C ASP A 376 -18.17 -7.41 8.06
N MET A 377 -17.31 -7.36 7.05
CA MET A 377 -15.88 -7.12 7.20
C MET A 377 -15.58 -5.66 6.90
N MET A 378 -14.82 -4.99 7.77
CA MET A 378 -14.32 -3.64 7.57
C MET A 378 -12.80 -3.64 7.59
N SER A 379 -12.20 -2.89 6.67
CA SER A 379 -10.76 -2.64 6.65
C SER A 379 -10.52 -1.14 6.66
N LEU A 380 -9.84 -0.64 7.69
CA LEU A 380 -9.49 0.76 7.85
C LEU A 380 -7.99 0.93 7.66
N ASP A 381 -7.62 2.01 6.99
CA ASP A 381 -6.26 2.35 6.63
C ASP A 381 -5.96 3.76 7.16
N ILE A 382 -5.33 3.82 8.33
CA ILE A 382 -5.28 5.02 9.19
C ILE A 382 -3.83 5.50 9.32
N ALA A 383 -3.58 6.77 9.04
CA ALA A 383 -2.34 7.47 9.33
C ALA A 383 -2.52 8.34 10.57
N PHE A 384 -1.86 7.98 11.67
CA PHE A 384 -1.87 8.78 12.89
C PHE A 384 -0.84 9.92 12.85
N PRO A 385 -1.07 11.00 13.62
CA PRO A 385 -0.07 12.02 13.86
C PRO A 385 1.26 11.43 14.36
N ARG A 386 2.37 12.09 14.00
CA ARG A 386 3.71 11.61 14.37
C ARG A 386 3.97 11.59 15.87
N ASN A 387 3.28 12.44 16.63
CA ASN A 387 3.35 12.55 18.08
C ASN A 387 2.33 11.67 18.83
N GLU A 388 1.46 10.91 18.11
CA GLU A 388 0.44 10.08 18.76
C GLU A 388 1.08 8.99 19.61
N LYS A 389 0.85 9.06 20.93
CA LYS A 389 1.36 8.07 21.88
C LYS A 389 0.49 6.82 21.91
N ASN A 390 -0.83 7.01 21.83
CA ASN A 390 -1.80 5.91 21.88
C ASN A 390 -1.98 5.28 20.50
N TRP A 391 -0.86 4.86 19.88
CA TRP A 391 -0.85 4.31 18.54
C TRP A 391 -1.56 2.95 18.44
N PHE A 392 -1.50 2.13 19.51
CA PHE A 392 -2.23 0.86 19.58
C PHE A 392 -3.68 1.13 19.97
N GLU A 393 -4.62 0.61 19.17
CA GLU A 393 -6.03 0.95 19.31
C GLU A 393 -6.68 0.26 20.50
N LYS A 394 -7.17 1.06 21.44
CA LYS A 394 -8.03 0.65 22.55
C LYS A 394 -9.42 1.24 22.32
N LEU A 395 -10.28 0.45 21.70
CA LEU A 395 -11.65 0.88 21.37
C LEU A 395 -12.49 1.12 22.63
N PRO A 396 -13.41 2.10 22.62
CA PRO A 396 -14.45 2.21 23.64
C PRO A 396 -15.24 0.91 23.75
N LYS A 397 -15.64 0.54 24.97
CA LYS A 397 -16.33 -0.73 25.26
C LYS A 397 -17.57 -0.93 24.39
N GLU A 398 -18.37 0.11 24.19
CA GLU A 398 -19.58 0.11 23.37
C GLU A 398 -19.34 -0.18 21.88
N ILE A 399 -18.12 0.02 21.39
CA ILE A 399 -17.69 -0.35 20.03
C ILE A 399 -17.06 -1.74 20.04
N ASP A 400 -16.20 -2.00 21.01
CA ASP A 400 -15.46 -3.26 21.13
C ASP A 400 -16.42 -4.46 21.24
N GLU A 401 -17.50 -4.30 22.00
CA GLU A 401 -18.54 -5.33 22.16
C GLU A 401 -19.33 -5.65 20.88
N LEU A 402 -19.27 -4.79 19.85
CA LEU A 402 -19.90 -5.02 18.55
C LEU A 402 -19.02 -5.79 17.57
N LEU A 403 -17.77 -6.05 17.95
CA LEU A 403 -16.78 -6.70 17.09
C LEU A 403 -16.61 -8.17 17.47
N GLU A 404 -16.51 -9.01 16.47
CA GLU A 404 -16.18 -10.44 16.59
C GLU A 404 -14.68 -10.67 16.52
N MET A 405 -13.98 -9.91 15.66
CA MET A 405 -12.54 -10.02 15.44
C MET A 405 -11.92 -8.66 15.16
N LYS A 406 -10.71 -8.48 15.67
CA LYS A 406 -9.86 -7.30 15.45
C LYS A 406 -8.46 -7.76 15.07
N LEU A 407 -7.95 -7.32 13.92
CA LEU A 407 -6.61 -7.65 13.47
C LEU A 407 -5.85 -6.36 13.19
N TYR A 408 -4.73 -6.14 13.89
CA TYR A 408 -3.91 -4.94 13.79
C TYR A 408 -2.54 -5.26 13.25
N TYR A 409 -2.16 -4.57 12.20
CA TYR A 409 -0.83 -4.60 11.61
C TYR A 409 -0.55 -3.27 10.90
N GLY A 410 0.68 -2.99 10.52
CA GLY A 410 0.96 -1.72 9.82
C GLY A 410 2.43 -1.37 9.74
N HIS A 411 2.70 -0.15 9.28
CA HIS A 411 4.02 0.44 9.11
C HIS A 411 4.31 1.38 10.29
N LEU A 412 4.75 0.81 11.42
CA LEU A 412 4.77 1.55 12.69
C LEU A 412 5.66 2.77 12.67
N PHE A 413 6.81 2.77 11.97
CA PHE A 413 7.63 3.98 11.85
C PHE A 413 6.87 5.15 11.24
N CYS A 414 6.01 4.88 10.28
CA CYS A 414 5.20 5.91 9.61
C CYS A 414 3.90 6.23 10.36
N HIS A 415 3.58 5.52 11.44
CA HIS A 415 2.28 5.54 12.11
C HIS A 415 1.09 5.26 11.18
N VAL A 416 1.31 4.41 10.17
CA VAL A 416 0.25 3.91 9.29
C VAL A 416 -0.18 2.54 9.77
N LEU A 417 -1.43 2.42 10.20
CA LEU A 417 -2.00 1.19 10.75
C LEU A 417 -3.17 0.70 9.89
N HIS A 418 -3.09 -0.57 9.55
CA HIS A 418 -4.17 -1.32 8.92
C HIS A 418 -4.97 -2.02 10.02
N GLN A 419 -6.23 -1.68 10.12
CA GLN A 419 -7.13 -2.16 11.16
C GLN A 419 -8.28 -2.92 10.49
N ASN A 420 -8.29 -4.22 10.67
CA ASN A 420 -9.31 -5.09 10.09
C ASN A 420 -10.27 -5.57 11.17
N TYR A 421 -11.56 -5.45 10.88
CA TYR A 421 -12.63 -5.79 11.80
C TYR A 421 -13.65 -6.73 11.16
N ILE A 422 -14.13 -7.69 11.94
CA ILE A 422 -15.36 -8.43 11.65
C ILE A 422 -16.41 -7.98 12.67
N VAL A 423 -17.56 -7.51 12.20
CA VAL A 423 -18.65 -7.13 13.09
C VAL A 423 -19.49 -8.33 13.48
N LYS A 424 -20.10 -8.29 14.65
CA LYS A 424 -21.05 -9.31 15.09
C LYS A 424 -22.30 -9.31 14.20
N LYS A 425 -22.95 -10.45 14.12
CA LYS A 425 -24.17 -10.62 13.32
C LYS A 425 -25.26 -9.65 13.77
N GLY A 426 -25.88 -8.97 12.81
CA GLY A 426 -26.94 -7.99 13.05
C GLY A 426 -26.44 -6.57 13.36
N VAL A 427 -25.13 -6.34 13.42
CA VAL A 427 -24.55 -5.00 13.56
C VAL A 427 -24.42 -4.35 12.18
N ASP A 428 -24.84 -3.09 12.06
CA ASP A 428 -24.64 -2.28 10.86
C ASP A 428 -23.16 -1.83 10.76
N GLY A 429 -22.44 -2.42 9.81
CA GLY A 429 -21.01 -2.17 9.59
C GLY A 429 -20.74 -0.73 9.12
N ASP A 430 -21.61 -0.15 8.31
CA ASP A 430 -21.43 1.21 7.80
C ASP A 430 -21.60 2.26 8.90
N GLU A 431 -22.59 2.08 9.79
CA GLU A 431 -22.76 2.97 10.95
C GLU A 431 -21.63 2.82 11.96
N LEU A 432 -21.15 1.61 12.19
CA LEU A 432 -20.00 1.37 13.05
C LEU A 432 -18.72 2.00 12.47
N LYS A 433 -18.51 1.88 11.16
CA LYS A 433 -17.41 2.55 10.45
C LYS A 433 -17.45 4.06 10.64
N LYS A 434 -18.61 4.70 10.50
CA LYS A 434 -18.78 6.13 10.74
C LYS A 434 -18.40 6.53 12.18
N LYS A 435 -18.75 5.71 13.16
CA LYS A 435 -18.36 5.95 14.57
C LYS A 435 -16.84 5.85 14.76
N LEU A 436 -16.21 4.85 14.18
CA LEU A 436 -14.74 4.68 14.22
C LEU A 436 -14.03 5.86 13.56
N LEU A 437 -14.45 6.27 12.35
CA LEU A 437 -13.84 7.40 11.66
C LEU A 437 -13.95 8.70 12.46
N LYS A 438 -15.06 8.95 13.18
CA LYS A 438 -15.19 10.10 14.07
C LYS A 438 -14.19 10.08 15.26
N ILE A 439 -13.83 8.89 15.75
CA ILE A 439 -12.79 8.75 16.79
C ILE A 439 -11.43 9.13 16.20
N TYR A 440 -11.12 8.67 15.00
CA TYR A 440 -9.86 8.99 14.33
C TYR A 440 -9.75 10.46 13.94
N ASP A 441 -10.85 11.09 13.49
CA ASP A 441 -10.89 12.54 13.24
C ASP A 441 -10.53 13.36 14.48
N LYS A 442 -11.06 12.97 15.67
CA LYS A 442 -10.73 13.65 16.95
C LYS A 442 -9.27 13.49 17.35
N ARG A 443 -8.58 12.47 16.85
CA ARG A 443 -7.16 12.21 17.10
C ARG A 443 -6.26 12.82 16.03
N GLY A 444 -6.80 13.60 15.09
CA GLY A 444 -6.04 14.21 14.00
C GLY A 444 -5.50 13.21 12.96
N ALA A 445 -6.10 12.03 12.89
CA ALA A 445 -5.70 11.01 11.92
C ALA A 445 -6.20 11.32 10.51
N GLU A 446 -5.44 10.87 9.51
CA GLU A 446 -5.79 10.93 8.10
C GLU A 446 -6.10 9.54 7.54
N TYR A 447 -7.08 9.49 6.64
CA TYR A 447 -7.47 8.27 5.96
C TYR A 447 -8.05 8.55 4.56
N PRO A 448 -7.84 7.65 3.59
CA PRO A 448 -6.95 6.50 3.68
C PRO A 448 -5.48 6.93 3.76
N ALA A 449 -4.67 6.13 4.45
CA ALA A 449 -3.23 6.34 4.48
C ALA A 449 -2.56 5.94 3.16
N GLU A 450 -2.95 4.78 2.62
CA GLU A 450 -2.30 4.16 1.45
C GLU A 450 -3.27 3.58 0.42
N HIS A 451 -4.50 3.20 0.81
CA HIS A 451 -5.42 2.42 0.00
C HIS A 451 -6.85 2.95 0.02
N ASN A 452 -7.63 2.54 -1.01
CA ASN A 452 -9.09 2.70 -1.01
C ASN A 452 -9.61 4.14 -1.11
N VAL A 453 -8.83 5.06 -1.69
CA VAL A 453 -9.30 6.42 -2.02
C VAL A 453 -10.62 6.40 -2.81
N GLY A 454 -10.86 5.32 -3.58
CA GLY A 454 -11.94 5.27 -4.56
C GLY A 454 -13.34 5.21 -4.01
N HIS A 455 -13.65 4.18 -3.21
CA HIS A 455 -15.03 3.90 -2.80
C HIS A 455 -15.22 3.71 -1.30
N GLU A 456 -14.15 3.53 -0.54
CA GLU A 456 -14.24 3.31 0.91
C GLU A 456 -14.44 4.62 1.68
N TYR A 457 -13.82 5.72 1.22
CA TYR A 457 -13.77 6.98 1.93
C TYR A 457 -14.28 8.14 1.08
N HIS A 458 -14.86 9.14 1.75
CA HIS A 458 -15.18 10.42 1.12
C HIS A 458 -13.91 11.23 0.90
N ALA A 459 -13.73 11.76 -0.31
CA ALA A 459 -12.64 12.68 -0.61
C ALA A 459 -12.74 13.92 0.29
N LYS A 460 -11.69 14.18 1.07
CA LYS A 460 -11.59 15.39 1.89
C LYS A 460 -11.54 16.64 1.00
N PRO A 461 -11.88 17.85 1.50
CA PRO A 461 -12.03 19.06 0.69
C PRO A 461 -10.83 19.39 -0.21
N SER A 462 -9.61 19.23 0.28
CA SER A 462 -8.37 19.46 -0.51
C SER A 462 -8.29 18.54 -1.71
N LEU A 463 -8.57 17.26 -1.53
CA LEU A 463 -8.55 16.25 -2.58
C LEU A 463 -9.69 16.47 -3.60
N LEU A 464 -10.91 16.77 -3.12
CA LEU A 464 -12.04 17.10 -3.98
C LEU A 464 -11.75 18.32 -4.87
N ASN A 465 -11.16 19.37 -4.29
CA ASN A 465 -10.79 20.56 -5.05
C ASN A 465 -9.71 20.24 -6.10
N PHE A 466 -8.75 19.41 -5.77
CA PHE A 466 -7.75 18.94 -6.72
C PHE A 466 -8.38 18.14 -7.87
N TYR A 467 -9.32 17.25 -7.60
CA TYR A 467 -10.06 16.51 -8.64
C TYR A 467 -10.82 17.45 -9.59
N LYS A 468 -11.48 18.48 -9.05
CA LYS A 468 -12.18 19.50 -9.86
C LYS A 468 -11.24 20.33 -10.72
N GLN A 469 -10.02 20.61 -10.24
CA GLN A 469 -9.00 21.30 -11.02
C GLN A 469 -8.47 20.45 -12.18
N LEU A 470 -8.25 19.15 -11.96
CA LEU A 470 -7.73 18.23 -12.96
C LEU A 470 -8.78 17.92 -14.07
N ASP A 471 -10.02 17.70 -13.66
CA ASP A 471 -11.14 17.35 -14.56
C ASP A 471 -12.38 18.21 -14.25
N PRO A 472 -12.42 19.46 -14.73
CA PRO A 472 -13.53 20.37 -14.48
C PRO A 472 -14.89 19.86 -14.98
N THR A 473 -14.87 18.90 -15.90
CA THR A 473 -16.08 18.36 -16.52
C THR A 473 -16.54 17.03 -15.92
N ASN A 474 -15.81 16.52 -14.93
CA ASN A 474 -16.06 15.24 -14.28
C ASN A 474 -16.25 14.06 -15.26
N ARG A 475 -15.39 13.96 -16.28
CA ARG A 475 -15.46 12.91 -17.31
C ARG A 475 -14.55 11.73 -17.04
N PHE A 476 -13.43 11.95 -16.36
CA PHE A 476 -12.52 10.91 -15.99
C PHE A 476 -12.87 10.36 -14.60
N ASN A 477 -12.99 9.05 -14.49
CA ASN A 477 -13.25 8.33 -13.24
C ASN A 477 -14.31 9.03 -12.33
N PRO A 478 -15.52 9.36 -12.84
CA PRO A 478 -16.54 10.07 -12.07
C PRO A 478 -17.00 9.21 -10.88
N GLY A 479 -17.26 9.85 -9.73
CA GLY A 479 -17.64 9.15 -8.49
C GLY A 479 -16.47 8.69 -7.61
N ILE A 480 -15.21 8.87 -8.04
CA ILE A 480 -14.05 8.56 -7.21
C ILE A 480 -14.08 9.36 -5.90
N GLY A 481 -13.72 8.73 -4.78
CA GLY A 481 -13.79 9.37 -3.46
C GLY A 481 -15.23 9.68 -3.02
N LYS A 482 -16.20 8.84 -3.38
CA LYS A 482 -17.65 9.03 -3.11
C LYS A 482 -18.17 10.40 -3.53
N THR A 483 -17.58 10.97 -4.59
CA THR A 483 -18.02 12.22 -5.19
C THR A 483 -19.17 11.99 -6.18
N THR A 484 -19.78 13.07 -6.69
CA THR A 484 -20.82 12.94 -7.70
C THR A 484 -20.34 12.27 -8.99
N LYS A 485 -21.21 11.45 -9.60
CA LYS A 485 -21.00 10.88 -10.93
C LYS A 485 -21.53 11.75 -12.07
N LEU A 486 -22.24 12.83 -11.72
CA LEU A 486 -22.84 13.73 -12.68
C LEU A 486 -21.79 14.59 -13.39
N LYS A 487 -22.09 14.95 -14.62
CA LYS A 487 -21.29 15.85 -15.46
C LYS A 487 -21.16 17.24 -14.81
N ASP A 488 -19.96 17.85 -14.99
CA ASP A 488 -19.67 19.21 -14.54
C ASP A 488 -19.84 19.38 -13.02
N TRP A 489 -19.64 18.30 -12.24
CA TRP A 489 -19.72 18.26 -10.78
C TRP A 489 -21.07 18.70 -10.19
N LYS A 490 -22.15 18.55 -10.93
CA LYS A 490 -23.50 18.82 -10.44
C LYS A 490 -23.76 17.98 -9.17
N GLN A 491 -24.52 18.55 -8.25
CA GLN A 491 -25.02 17.80 -7.10
C GLN A 491 -26.42 17.26 -7.45
N VAL A 492 -26.74 16.11 -6.84
CA VAL A 492 -28.09 15.51 -6.96
C VAL A 492 -29.09 16.32 -6.18
#